data_ca03bc430f28b2fb411cba939acabf98
#
_entry.id   ca03bc430f28b2fb411cba939acabf98
#
_cell.length_a   1.000
_cell.length_b   1.000
_cell.length_c   1.000
_cell.angle_alpha   90.00
_cell.angle_beta   90.00
_cell.angle_gamma   90.00
#
_symmetry.space_group_name_H-M   'P 1'
#
loop_
_entity.id
_entity.type
_entity.pdbx_description
1 polymer ?
#
loop_
_entity_poly.entity_id
_entity_poly.type
_entity_poly.pdbx_seq_one_letter_code
_entity_poly.pdbx_strand_id
1 'polypeptide(L)'
;MVVEQHEIGRGATADAAGGIRQQFSTETNVRLATYSVRVWERFSEEFGQDISLRQQGYLFLLTDEADRSIFERNLAMQQLLGVPSRWVTPEEIREINPHVVLDDVYGGTFCPEDGWVDTYAATIGYAHAAKNLGVEIREDTLVTGIERAGDRITGVRTTTGAICSPLVIICAGPQTRQVGELAGVEIPVDPFRRMSFITEPFAALPASLPMTIDFSSGLYFHPESGGFLFGMGNRQEPSSFNKTVDEEWMMTTVEALVERAPAFEDANVLNGWAGFYEVTPDDNPVLGFVGDVEGLAVAAGFSGHGFMQGPAIGACMAELLLDGEAKTVDISGLRPSRFADGNLAQEHNVV
;
A
#
# COMPACT_ATOMS: atom_id res chain seq x y z
N MET A 1 21.64 9.82 -1.12
CA MET A 1 21.39 9.63 -2.57
C MET A 1 20.30 8.60 -2.76
N VAL A 2 19.41 8.78 -3.73
CA VAL A 2 18.42 7.79 -4.21
C VAL A 2 18.84 7.36 -5.61
N VAL A 3 18.74 6.07 -5.90
CA VAL A 3 19.00 5.49 -7.23
C VAL A 3 17.73 4.77 -7.67
N GLU A 4 17.17 5.22 -8.81
CA GLU A 4 15.93 4.72 -9.38
C GLU A 4 16.17 4.19 -10.79
N GLN A 5 15.65 3.00 -11.09
CA GLN A 5 15.84 2.38 -12.41
C GLN A 5 15.09 3.08 -13.55
N HIS A 6 14.02 3.80 -13.21
CA HIS A 6 13.17 4.56 -14.12
C HIS A 6 13.06 6.01 -13.66
N GLU A 7 11.98 6.68 -14.03
CA GLU A 7 11.60 7.99 -13.49
C GLU A 7 10.94 7.84 -12.12
N ILE A 8 11.09 8.83 -11.24
CA ILE A 8 10.39 8.90 -9.95
C ILE A 8 8.88 8.87 -10.17
N GLY A 9 8.19 8.12 -9.32
CA GLY A 9 6.74 7.95 -9.37
C GLY A 9 6.27 6.83 -10.30
N ARG A 10 7.19 6.09 -10.90
CA ARG A 10 6.87 4.86 -11.65
C ARG A 10 6.72 3.65 -10.71
N GLY A 11 6.42 2.51 -11.29
CA GLY A 11 6.29 1.25 -10.57
C GLY A 11 5.02 1.13 -9.77
N ALA A 12 5.06 0.40 -8.65
CA ALA A 12 3.87 0.09 -7.83
C ALA A 12 3.12 1.32 -7.33
N THR A 13 3.81 2.44 -7.09
CA THR A 13 3.18 3.69 -6.66
C THR A 13 2.29 4.31 -7.74
N ALA A 14 2.75 4.32 -9.00
CA ALA A 14 1.97 4.84 -10.12
C ALA A 14 0.73 3.98 -10.43
N ASP A 15 0.82 2.68 -10.12
CA ASP A 15 -0.25 1.73 -10.39
C ASP A 15 -1.27 1.63 -9.23
N ALA A 16 -1.00 2.29 -8.08
CA ALA A 16 -1.81 2.18 -6.88
C ALA A 16 -3.12 3.00 -6.96
N ALA A 17 -4.17 2.50 -6.32
CA ALA A 17 -5.47 3.18 -6.20
C ALA A 17 -5.45 4.41 -5.26
N GLY A 18 -4.32 4.73 -4.64
CA GLY A 18 -4.14 5.90 -3.79
C GLY A 18 -4.80 5.84 -2.43
N GLY A 19 -5.36 4.72 -2.04
CA GLY A 19 -6.07 4.56 -0.78
C GLY A 19 -5.20 4.86 0.45
N ILE A 20 -5.79 5.54 1.43
CA ILE A 20 -5.23 5.75 2.77
C ILE A 20 -6.25 5.28 3.79
N ARG A 21 -5.89 4.31 4.64
CA ARG A 21 -6.79 3.75 5.64
C ARG A 21 -6.08 3.40 6.93
N GLN A 22 -6.83 3.36 8.04
CA GLN A 22 -6.36 3.04 9.38
C GLN A 22 -6.91 1.69 9.87
N GLN A 23 -7.85 1.09 9.15
CA GLN A 23 -8.54 -0.13 9.52
C GLN A 23 -7.69 -1.38 9.24
N PHE A 24 -6.67 -1.62 10.06
CA PHE A 24 -5.80 -2.80 10.02
C PHE A 24 -6.09 -3.77 11.17
N SER A 25 -5.57 -5.00 11.07
CA SER A 25 -5.75 -6.07 12.05
C SER A 25 -4.62 -6.20 13.06
N THR A 26 -3.49 -5.53 12.83
CA THR A 26 -2.34 -5.50 13.74
C THR A 26 -2.11 -4.12 14.32
N GLU A 27 -1.73 -4.04 15.60
CA GLU A 27 -1.48 -2.76 16.29
C GLU A 27 -0.40 -1.93 15.58
N THR A 28 0.69 -2.56 15.13
CA THR A 28 1.77 -1.87 14.44
C THR A 28 1.27 -1.21 13.15
N ASN A 29 0.49 -1.91 12.32
CA ASN A 29 -0.05 -1.34 11.09
C ASN A 29 -1.05 -0.20 11.37
N VAL A 30 -1.88 -0.33 12.40
CA VAL A 30 -2.78 0.77 12.83
C VAL A 30 -1.98 2.01 13.22
N ARG A 31 -0.91 1.86 14.02
CA ARG A 31 -0.07 2.99 14.44
C ARG A 31 0.66 3.63 13.27
N LEU A 32 1.24 2.83 12.34
CA LEU A 32 1.88 3.32 11.12
C LEU A 32 0.89 4.11 10.26
N ALA A 33 -0.31 3.57 10.06
CA ALA A 33 -1.36 4.21 9.27
C ALA A 33 -1.86 5.50 9.92
N THR A 34 -2.12 5.49 11.24
CA THR A 34 -2.59 6.67 11.98
C THR A 34 -1.58 7.81 11.93
N TYR A 35 -0.29 7.52 12.11
CA TYR A 35 0.76 8.53 11.93
C TYR A 35 0.75 9.08 10.50
N SER A 36 0.67 8.18 9.52
CA SER A 36 0.72 8.56 8.10
C SER A 36 -0.47 9.41 7.69
N VAL A 37 -1.69 9.12 8.17
CA VAL A 37 -2.89 9.94 7.90
C VAL A 37 -2.66 11.38 8.37
N ARG A 38 -2.05 11.59 9.55
CA ARG A 38 -1.74 12.94 10.04
C ARG A 38 -0.70 13.68 9.18
N VAL A 39 0.21 12.95 8.53
CA VAL A 39 1.14 13.54 7.56
C VAL A 39 0.40 13.90 6.27
N TRP A 40 -0.46 13.00 5.76
CA TRP A 40 -1.26 13.26 4.56
C TRP A 40 -2.17 14.49 4.71
N GLU A 41 -2.79 14.68 5.88
CA GLU A 41 -3.63 15.85 6.19
C GLU A 41 -2.85 17.17 6.10
N ARG A 42 -1.56 17.18 6.41
CA ARG A 42 -0.71 18.37 6.40
C ARG A 42 0.28 18.42 5.23
N PHE A 43 0.15 17.48 4.30
CA PHE A 43 1.15 17.30 3.24
C PHE A 43 1.38 18.55 2.41
N SER A 44 0.33 19.23 2.00
CA SER A 44 0.43 20.47 1.23
C SER A 44 1.14 21.60 2.00
N GLU A 45 0.93 21.68 3.31
CA GLU A 45 1.58 22.66 4.17
C GLU A 45 3.07 22.34 4.38
N GLU A 46 3.39 21.07 4.60
CA GLU A 46 4.74 20.62 4.94
C GLU A 46 5.65 20.50 3.69
N PHE A 47 5.11 20.04 2.56
CA PHE A 47 5.88 19.73 1.36
C PHE A 47 5.59 20.67 0.18
N GLY A 48 4.62 21.58 0.30
CA GLY A 48 4.28 22.55 -0.75
C GLY A 48 3.64 21.93 -1.99
N GLN A 49 3.11 20.71 -1.89
CA GLN A 49 2.50 19.96 -2.98
C GLN A 49 1.07 19.57 -2.62
N ASP A 50 0.10 19.97 -3.45
CA ASP A 50 -1.27 19.46 -3.34
C ASP A 50 -1.31 18.00 -3.81
N ILE A 51 -1.92 17.15 -2.99
CA ILE A 51 -2.08 15.72 -3.22
C ILE A 51 -3.55 15.31 -3.41
N SER A 52 -4.43 16.29 -3.59
CA SER A 52 -5.88 16.06 -3.79
C SER A 52 -6.50 15.14 -2.75
N LEU A 53 -6.14 15.30 -1.48
CA LEU A 53 -6.63 14.46 -0.37
C LEU A 53 -8.16 14.45 -0.33
N ARG A 54 -8.76 13.25 -0.29
CA ARG A 54 -10.18 12.98 -0.18
C ARG A 54 -10.46 12.08 1.02
N GLN A 55 -10.82 12.66 2.16
CA GLN A 55 -11.27 11.91 3.35
C GLN A 55 -12.79 11.76 3.32
N GLN A 56 -13.26 10.81 2.54
CA GLN A 56 -14.68 10.46 2.39
C GLN A 56 -15.02 9.13 3.08
N GLY A 57 -14.03 8.57 3.76
CA GLY A 57 -14.12 7.32 4.51
C GLY A 57 -13.82 6.08 3.69
N TYR A 58 -13.63 4.98 4.44
CA TYR A 58 -13.56 3.61 3.96
C TYR A 58 -14.67 2.80 4.60
N LEU A 59 -15.47 2.15 3.76
CA LEU A 59 -16.56 1.29 4.13
C LEU A 59 -16.22 -0.16 3.74
N PHE A 60 -16.04 -1.04 4.72
CA PHE A 60 -15.98 -2.47 4.49
C PHE A 60 -17.38 -3.08 4.62
N LEU A 61 -17.79 -3.84 3.60
CA LEU A 61 -18.99 -4.66 3.61
C LEU A 61 -18.59 -6.10 3.97
N LEU A 62 -19.31 -6.71 4.90
CA LEU A 62 -19.03 -8.06 5.39
C LEU A 62 -20.21 -8.97 5.06
N THR A 63 -19.95 -10.02 4.29
CA THR A 63 -20.95 -10.99 3.80
C THR A 63 -20.77 -12.37 4.42
N ASP A 64 -19.59 -12.67 5.05
CA ASP A 64 -19.36 -13.88 5.79
C ASP A 64 -19.38 -13.61 7.31
N GLU A 65 -20.35 -14.19 8.02
CA GLU A 65 -20.50 -14.02 9.47
C GLU A 65 -19.26 -14.52 10.26
N ALA A 66 -18.44 -15.39 9.66
CA ALA A 66 -17.19 -15.85 10.25
C ALA A 66 -16.18 -14.69 10.46
N ASP A 67 -16.22 -13.67 9.60
CA ASP A 67 -15.34 -12.51 9.71
C ASP A 67 -15.72 -11.58 10.87
N ARG A 68 -16.95 -11.65 11.36
CA ARG A 68 -17.49 -10.76 12.39
C ARG A 68 -16.59 -10.66 13.62
N SER A 69 -16.21 -11.79 14.17
CA SER A 69 -15.39 -11.82 15.40
C SER A 69 -13.99 -11.25 15.22
N ILE A 70 -13.45 -11.33 13.98
CA ILE A 70 -12.16 -10.75 13.61
C ILE A 70 -12.31 -9.24 13.53
N PHE A 71 -13.31 -8.75 12.80
CA PHE A 71 -13.55 -7.31 12.62
C PHE A 71 -13.94 -6.62 13.94
N GLU A 72 -14.73 -7.27 14.82
CA GLU A 72 -15.06 -6.72 16.14
C GLU A 72 -13.80 -6.57 17.03
N ARG A 73 -12.88 -7.55 17.01
CA ARG A 73 -11.59 -7.45 17.74
C ARG A 73 -10.71 -6.35 17.15
N ASN A 74 -10.62 -6.30 15.82
CA ASN A 74 -9.83 -5.27 15.12
C ASN A 74 -10.39 -3.88 15.45
N LEU A 75 -11.71 -3.71 15.41
CA LEU A 75 -12.39 -2.47 15.75
C LEU A 75 -12.09 -2.02 17.19
N ALA A 76 -12.19 -2.93 18.16
CA ALA A 76 -11.88 -2.61 19.55
C ALA A 76 -10.42 -2.13 19.73
N MET A 77 -9.46 -2.79 19.07
CA MET A 77 -8.06 -2.37 19.06
C MET A 77 -7.87 -1.02 18.37
N GLN A 78 -8.46 -0.80 17.20
CA GLN A 78 -8.41 0.45 16.46
C GLN A 78 -8.94 1.63 17.29
N GLN A 79 -10.11 1.44 17.95
CA GLN A 79 -10.70 2.46 18.82
C GLN A 79 -9.84 2.75 20.06
N LEU A 80 -9.22 1.74 20.65
CA LEU A 80 -8.27 1.92 21.77
C LEU A 80 -7.05 2.76 21.33
N LEU A 81 -6.65 2.66 20.07
CA LEU A 81 -5.57 3.43 19.46
C LEU A 81 -6.02 4.81 18.93
N GLY A 82 -7.29 5.17 19.13
CA GLY A 82 -7.84 6.49 18.76
C GLY A 82 -8.32 6.60 17.32
N VAL A 83 -8.42 5.49 16.58
CA VAL A 83 -9.02 5.48 15.24
C VAL A 83 -10.55 5.58 15.36
N PRO A 84 -11.21 6.52 14.65
CA PRO A 84 -12.67 6.72 14.75
C PRO A 84 -13.48 5.71 13.91
N SER A 85 -12.93 4.50 13.74
CA SER A 85 -13.64 3.41 13.08
C SER A 85 -14.81 2.91 13.93
N ARG A 86 -15.90 2.53 13.28
CA ARG A 86 -17.09 2.03 13.96
C ARG A 86 -17.71 0.87 13.18
N TRP A 87 -18.43 0.01 13.91
CA TRP A 87 -19.34 -0.94 13.28
C TRP A 87 -20.51 -0.20 12.63
N VAL A 88 -20.98 -0.69 11.50
CA VAL A 88 -22.16 -0.19 10.80
C VAL A 88 -23.12 -1.33 10.46
N THR A 89 -24.40 -1.11 10.74
CA THR A 89 -25.49 -2.04 10.35
C THR A 89 -25.85 -1.84 8.86
N PRO A 90 -26.58 -2.79 8.24
CA PRO A 90 -27.05 -2.61 6.86
C PRO A 90 -27.88 -1.33 6.65
N GLU A 91 -28.65 -0.89 7.66
CA GLU A 91 -29.38 0.37 7.62
C GLU A 91 -28.45 1.58 7.57
N GLU A 92 -27.42 1.60 8.41
CA GLU A 92 -26.40 2.66 8.43
C GLU A 92 -25.55 2.64 7.15
N ILE A 93 -25.24 1.45 6.61
CA ILE A 93 -24.53 1.31 5.33
C ILE A 93 -25.35 1.95 4.22
N ARG A 94 -26.68 1.76 4.21
CA ARG A 94 -27.58 2.39 3.21
C ARG A 94 -27.59 3.92 3.31
N GLU A 95 -27.34 4.48 4.50
CA GLU A 95 -27.18 5.93 4.67
C GLU A 95 -25.82 6.43 4.16
N ILE A 96 -24.76 5.64 4.34
CA ILE A 96 -23.38 5.98 3.91
C ILE A 96 -23.22 5.81 2.40
N ASN A 97 -23.67 4.67 1.86
CA ASN A 97 -23.66 4.36 0.43
C ASN A 97 -24.97 3.70 0.01
N PRO A 98 -25.97 4.48 -0.45
CA PRO A 98 -27.28 3.95 -0.82
C PRO A 98 -27.31 3.16 -2.15
N HIS A 99 -26.16 3.06 -2.82
CA HIS A 99 -26.05 2.47 -4.16
C HIS A 99 -25.56 1.02 -4.18
N VAL A 100 -25.27 0.44 -2.99
CA VAL A 100 -24.85 -0.96 -2.88
C VAL A 100 -25.99 -1.90 -2.53
N VAL A 101 -25.96 -3.09 -3.09
CA VAL A 101 -26.84 -4.20 -2.71
C VAL A 101 -26.39 -4.74 -1.35
N LEU A 102 -27.34 -4.96 -0.44
CA LEU A 102 -27.08 -5.35 0.95
C LEU A 102 -27.80 -6.65 1.37
N ASP A 103 -28.38 -7.39 0.43
CA ASP A 103 -29.18 -8.58 0.73
C ASP A 103 -28.39 -9.70 1.42
N ASP A 104 -27.10 -9.76 1.14
CA ASP A 104 -26.12 -10.69 1.71
C ASP A 104 -25.20 -10.07 2.79
N VAL A 105 -25.34 -8.75 3.02
CA VAL A 105 -24.46 -8.00 3.95
C VAL A 105 -25.07 -7.99 5.35
N TYR A 106 -24.38 -8.55 6.32
CA TYR A 106 -24.83 -8.54 7.71
C TYR A 106 -24.32 -7.34 8.53
N GLY A 107 -23.37 -6.59 8.01
CA GLY A 107 -22.78 -5.39 8.61
C GLY A 107 -21.46 -5.02 7.98
N GLY A 108 -20.76 -4.10 8.62
CA GLY A 108 -19.46 -3.65 8.13
C GLY A 108 -18.73 -2.77 9.12
N THR A 109 -17.61 -2.22 8.69
CA THR A 109 -16.89 -1.18 9.44
C THR A 109 -16.68 0.06 8.58
N PHE A 110 -16.73 1.22 9.22
CA PHE A 110 -16.54 2.52 8.57
C PHE A 110 -15.60 3.39 9.39
N CYS A 111 -14.60 3.97 8.72
CA CYS A 111 -13.72 5.00 9.28
C CYS A 111 -13.82 6.27 8.43
N PRO A 112 -14.34 7.39 8.98
CA PRO A 112 -14.55 8.62 8.23
C PRO A 112 -13.27 9.39 7.90
N GLU A 113 -12.17 9.14 8.61
CA GLU A 113 -10.86 9.78 8.38
C GLU A 113 -10.04 9.07 7.30
N ASP A 114 -10.46 7.89 6.86
CA ASP A 114 -9.85 7.18 5.76
C ASP A 114 -10.27 7.81 4.41
N GLY A 115 -9.55 7.51 3.33
CA GLY A 115 -9.84 8.08 2.03
C GLY A 115 -8.79 7.73 0.98
N TRP A 116 -8.45 8.66 0.11
CA TRP A 116 -7.42 8.48 -0.93
C TRP A 116 -6.76 9.79 -1.32
N VAL A 117 -5.62 9.70 -1.99
CA VAL A 117 -4.82 10.82 -2.49
C VAL A 117 -4.24 10.51 -3.86
N ASP A 118 -3.78 11.53 -4.57
CA ASP A 118 -2.97 11.40 -5.77
C ASP A 118 -1.57 10.89 -5.41
N THR A 119 -1.29 9.63 -5.75
CA THR A 119 -0.04 8.94 -5.42
C THR A 119 1.17 9.54 -6.12
N TYR A 120 0.99 9.99 -7.37
CA TYR A 120 2.06 10.62 -8.14
C TYR A 120 2.42 11.98 -7.54
N ALA A 121 1.43 12.83 -7.27
CA ALA A 121 1.66 14.13 -6.64
C ALA A 121 2.36 14.00 -5.28
N ALA A 122 1.96 13.02 -4.45
CA ALA A 122 2.60 12.74 -3.18
C ALA A 122 4.08 12.33 -3.35
N THR A 123 4.37 11.45 -4.29
CA THR A 123 5.74 11.00 -4.56
C THR A 123 6.62 12.14 -5.06
N ILE A 124 6.10 12.97 -5.96
CA ILE A 124 6.82 14.15 -6.47
C ILE A 124 7.05 15.18 -5.37
N GLY A 125 6.07 15.38 -4.48
CA GLY A 125 6.21 16.25 -3.31
C GLY A 125 7.39 15.82 -2.41
N TYR A 126 7.48 14.55 -2.07
CA TYR A 126 8.61 14.00 -1.32
C TYR A 126 9.94 14.13 -2.09
N ALA A 127 9.95 13.84 -3.40
CA ALA A 127 11.16 13.95 -4.22
C ALA A 127 11.68 15.39 -4.28
N HIS A 128 10.80 16.38 -4.42
CA HIS A 128 11.15 17.80 -4.40
C HIS A 128 11.68 18.21 -3.02
N ALA A 129 11.01 17.82 -1.94
CA ALA A 129 11.48 18.12 -0.60
C ALA A 129 12.87 17.51 -0.32
N ALA A 130 13.09 16.27 -0.73
CA ALA A 130 14.39 15.62 -0.60
C ALA A 130 15.48 16.34 -1.41
N LYS A 131 15.21 16.72 -2.67
CA LYS A 131 16.14 17.51 -3.50
C LYS A 131 16.47 18.87 -2.87
N ASN A 132 15.47 19.55 -2.28
CA ASN A 132 15.68 20.82 -1.58
C ASN A 132 16.56 20.67 -0.34
N LEU A 133 16.58 19.50 0.28
CA LEU A 133 17.47 19.15 1.38
C LEU A 133 18.84 18.63 0.92
N GLY A 134 19.11 18.65 -0.39
CA GLY A 134 20.40 18.26 -0.96
C GLY A 134 20.52 16.75 -1.28
N VAL A 135 19.42 16.01 -1.28
CA VAL A 135 19.45 14.61 -1.73
C VAL A 135 19.60 14.56 -3.24
N GLU A 136 20.63 13.86 -3.71
CA GLU A 136 20.79 13.53 -5.12
C GLU A 136 19.86 12.36 -5.48
N ILE A 137 19.06 12.54 -6.53
CA ILE A 137 18.20 11.49 -7.09
C ILE A 137 18.69 11.20 -8.51
N ARG A 138 19.10 9.96 -8.76
CA ARG A 138 19.55 9.46 -10.07
C ARG A 138 18.48 8.57 -10.65
N GLU A 139 17.77 9.09 -11.60
CA GLU A 139 16.79 8.37 -12.42
C GLU A 139 17.48 7.62 -13.56
N ASP A 140 16.79 6.71 -14.23
CA ASP A 140 17.29 5.84 -15.31
C ASP A 140 18.60 5.11 -14.94
N THR A 141 18.74 4.78 -13.66
CA THR A 141 19.96 4.21 -13.10
C THR A 141 19.63 2.89 -12.39
N LEU A 142 19.82 1.77 -13.11
CA LEU A 142 19.58 0.43 -12.57
C LEU A 142 20.76 -0.02 -11.69
N VAL A 143 20.48 -0.51 -10.49
CA VAL A 143 21.45 -1.21 -9.63
C VAL A 143 21.68 -2.61 -10.22
N THR A 144 22.93 -2.94 -10.53
CA THR A 144 23.35 -4.21 -11.14
C THR A 144 24.19 -5.09 -10.20
N GLY A 145 24.52 -4.58 -9.02
CA GLY A 145 25.26 -5.31 -7.99
C GLY A 145 25.35 -4.54 -6.69
N ILE A 146 25.49 -5.26 -5.59
CA ILE A 146 25.77 -4.70 -4.26
C ILE A 146 27.16 -5.18 -3.85
N GLU A 147 28.05 -4.22 -3.60
CA GLU A 147 29.47 -4.48 -3.31
C GLU A 147 29.69 -4.71 -1.82
N ARG A 148 30.48 -5.75 -1.49
CA ARG A 148 30.79 -6.14 -0.12
C ARG A 148 32.29 -6.38 0.06
N ALA A 149 32.81 -6.09 1.26
CA ALA A 149 34.11 -6.53 1.73
C ALA A 149 33.89 -7.42 2.98
N GLY A 150 33.90 -8.74 2.78
CA GLY A 150 33.42 -9.68 3.79
C GLY A 150 31.89 -9.48 4.02
N ASP A 151 31.55 -9.26 5.29
CA ASP A 151 30.13 -9.07 5.69
C ASP A 151 29.70 -7.59 5.70
N ARG A 152 30.54 -6.69 5.18
CA ARG A 152 30.27 -5.26 5.20
C ARG A 152 29.98 -4.71 3.81
N ILE A 153 28.92 -3.88 3.67
CA ILE A 153 28.60 -3.14 2.45
C ILE A 153 29.66 -2.08 2.17
N THR A 154 30.06 -1.96 0.90
CA THR A 154 30.99 -0.93 0.43
C THR A 154 30.37 -0.03 -0.65
N GLY A 155 29.25 -0.42 -1.23
CA GLY A 155 28.54 0.37 -2.24
C GLY A 155 27.67 -0.45 -3.17
N VAL A 156 27.31 0.15 -4.29
CA VAL A 156 26.53 -0.48 -5.36
C VAL A 156 27.17 -0.23 -6.73
N ARG A 157 27.01 -1.19 -7.62
CA ARG A 157 27.23 -0.99 -9.07
C ARG A 157 25.93 -0.64 -9.72
N THR A 158 26.01 0.27 -10.65
CA THR A 158 24.84 0.70 -11.44
C THR A 158 25.19 0.71 -12.93
N THR A 159 24.18 0.89 -13.77
CA THR A 159 24.34 1.10 -15.22
C THR A 159 25.14 2.37 -15.57
N THR A 160 25.22 3.32 -14.63
CA THR A 160 25.93 4.59 -14.82
C THR A 160 27.27 4.69 -14.07
N GLY A 161 27.67 3.61 -13.36
CA GLY A 161 28.92 3.55 -12.62
C GLY A 161 28.78 3.02 -11.19
N ALA A 162 29.87 2.97 -10.46
CA ALA A 162 29.88 2.53 -9.06
C ALA A 162 29.64 3.70 -8.10
N ILE A 163 28.91 3.42 -7.01
CA ILE A 163 28.63 4.37 -5.93
C ILE A 163 29.14 3.74 -4.64
N CYS A 164 30.10 4.37 -3.97
CA CYS A 164 30.60 3.94 -2.68
C CYS A 164 29.68 4.43 -1.56
N SER A 165 29.25 3.51 -0.70
CA SER A 165 28.45 3.82 0.48
C SER A 165 28.62 2.72 1.53
N PRO A 166 28.78 3.05 2.82
CA PRO A 166 28.79 2.07 3.91
C PRO A 166 27.38 1.60 4.29
N LEU A 167 26.34 2.22 3.74
CA LEU A 167 24.94 1.90 4.01
C LEU A 167 24.16 1.88 2.70
N VAL A 168 23.41 0.82 2.48
CA VAL A 168 22.47 0.63 1.37
C VAL A 168 21.12 0.23 1.93
N ILE A 169 20.06 0.91 1.51
CA ILE A 169 18.68 0.60 1.86
C ILE A 169 17.98 0.08 0.61
N ILE A 170 17.48 -1.14 0.65
CA ILE A 170 16.69 -1.75 -0.42
C ILE A 170 15.24 -1.30 -0.28
N CYS A 171 14.78 -0.44 -1.19
CA CYS A 171 13.38 0.00 -1.32
C CYS A 171 12.87 -0.36 -2.72
N ALA A 172 13.13 -1.59 -3.16
CA ALA A 172 12.97 -1.99 -4.56
C ALA A 172 11.58 -2.56 -4.89
N GLY A 173 10.61 -2.44 -3.95
CA GLY A 173 9.24 -2.90 -4.14
C GLY A 173 9.19 -4.36 -4.61
N PRO A 174 8.50 -4.67 -5.70
CA PRO A 174 8.37 -6.05 -6.21
C PRO A 174 9.71 -6.70 -6.61
N GLN A 175 10.77 -5.92 -6.87
CA GLN A 175 12.12 -6.42 -7.19
C GLN A 175 13.00 -6.67 -5.94
N THR A 176 12.47 -6.52 -4.74
CA THR A 176 13.26 -6.60 -3.50
C THR A 176 14.00 -7.92 -3.34
N ARG A 177 13.39 -9.07 -3.64
CA ARG A 177 14.06 -10.38 -3.62
C ARG A 177 15.29 -10.38 -4.53
N GLN A 178 15.12 -9.94 -5.78
CA GLN A 178 16.20 -9.93 -6.78
C GLN A 178 17.33 -8.98 -6.39
N VAL A 179 17.01 -7.82 -5.81
CA VAL A 179 18.02 -6.87 -5.33
C VAL A 179 18.72 -7.43 -4.09
N GLY A 180 18.02 -8.14 -3.20
CA GLY A 180 18.62 -8.86 -2.07
C GLY A 180 19.64 -9.92 -2.53
N GLU A 181 19.31 -10.67 -3.58
CA GLU A 181 20.20 -11.66 -4.19
C GLU A 181 21.52 -11.05 -4.69
N LEU A 182 21.51 -9.79 -5.17
CA LEU A 182 22.74 -9.07 -5.53
C LEU A 182 23.69 -8.84 -4.35
N ALA A 183 23.16 -8.86 -3.12
CA ALA A 183 23.94 -8.82 -1.88
C ALA A 183 24.18 -10.21 -1.28
N GLY A 184 23.68 -11.29 -1.91
CA GLY A 184 23.77 -12.65 -1.40
C GLY A 184 22.86 -12.90 -0.20
N VAL A 185 21.74 -12.18 -0.08
CA VAL A 185 20.73 -12.35 0.98
C VAL A 185 19.37 -12.68 0.39
N GLU A 186 18.62 -13.51 1.09
CA GLU A 186 17.24 -13.81 0.73
C GLU A 186 16.27 -12.89 1.49
N ILE A 187 15.42 -12.19 0.77
CA ILE A 187 14.34 -11.37 1.33
C ILE A 187 13.03 -11.92 0.72
N PRO A 188 12.12 -12.50 1.52
CA PRO A 188 10.95 -13.20 1.01
C PRO A 188 9.83 -12.22 0.65
N VAL A 189 10.02 -11.53 -0.47
CA VAL A 189 9.07 -10.58 -1.06
C VAL A 189 8.78 -11.04 -2.48
N ASP A 190 7.53 -11.38 -2.76
CA ASP A 190 7.11 -11.89 -4.05
C ASP A 190 6.09 -10.96 -4.73
N PRO A 191 6.23 -10.71 -6.05
CA PRO A 191 5.30 -9.87 -6.81
C PRO A 191 4.04 -10.64 -7.18
N PHE A 192 2.87 -10.04 -6.91
CA PHE A 192 1.59 -10.54 -7.39
C PHE A 192 0.86 -9.45 -8.15
N ARG A 193 0.45 -9.76 -9.38
CA ARG A 193 -0.29 -8.83 -10.22
C ARG A 193 -1.61 -8.42 -9.55
N ARG A 194 -1.90 -7.12 -9.60
CA ARG A 194 -3.20 -6.54 -9.25
C ARG A 194 -3.62 -5.63 -10.38
N MET A 195 -4.91 -5.65 -10.68
CA MET A 195 -5.45 -4.84 -11.77
C MET A 195 -6.45 -3.85 -11.23
N SER A 196 -6.36 -2.63 -11.73
CA SER A 196 -7.31 -1.56 -11.47
C SER A 196 -7.88 -1.07 -12.79
N PHE A 197 -9.13 -0.67 -12.75
CA PHE A 197 -9.89 -0.18 -13.88
C PHE A 197 -10.51 1.16 -13.54
N ILE A 198 -10.72 2.01 -14.53
CA ILE A 198 -11.42 3.29 -14.38
C ILE A 198 -12.53 3.38 -15.39
N THR A 199 -13.68 3.90 -14.96
CA THR A 199 -14.80 4.19 -15.87
C THR A 199 -14.59 5.48 -16.65
N GLU A 200 -15.29 5.65 -17.75
CA GLU A 200 -15.55 6.98 -18.32
C GLU A 200 -16.22 7.89 -17.27
N PRO A 201 -16.25 9.22 -17.46
CA PRO A 201 -16.99 10.12 -16.59
C PRO A 201 -18.42 9.62 -16.36
N PHE A 202 -18.81 9.40 -15.11
CA PHE A 202 -20.04 8.72 -14.75
C PHE A 202 -20.80 9.49 -13.66
N ALA A 203 -21.81 10.25 -14.08
CA ALA A 203 -22.57 11.16 -13.21
C ALA A 203 -23.78 10.50 -12.51
N ALA A 204 -24.06 9.22 -12.76
CA ALA A 204 -25.16 8.51 -12.11
C ALA A 204 -24.92 8.26 -10.61
N LEU A 205 -23.66 8.26 -10.19
CA LEU A 205 -23.26 8.11 -8.80
C LEU A 205 -22.53 9.38 -8.29
N PRO A 206 -22.77 9.79 -7.03
CA PRO A 206 -22.15 10.99 -6.49
C PRO A 206 -20.65 10.80 -6.24
N ALA A 207 -19.87 11.86 -6.50
CA ALA A 207 -18.44 11.89 -6.23
C ALA A 207 -18.10 11.98 -4.73
N SER A 208 -19.10 11.94 -3.85
CA SER A 208 -18.94 11.95 -2.38
C SER A 208 -19.02 10.56 -1.73
N LEU A 209 -19.12 9.50 -2.53
CA LEU A 209 -19.15 8.14 -2.00
C LEU A 209 -17.81 7.77 -1.36
N PRO A 210 -17.80 7.02 -0.26
CA PRO A 210 -16.57 6.50 0.34
C PRO A 210 -15.91 5.45 -0.56
N MET A 211 -14.66 5.17 -0.33
CA MET A 211 -14.04 3.93 -0.78
C MET A 211 -14.85 2.77 -0.20
N THR A 212 -15.48 2.00 -1.05
CA THR A 212 -16.32 0.86 -0.65
C THR A 212 -15.63 -0.44 -1.04
N ILE A 213 -15.54 -1.36 -0.09
CA ILE A 213 -14.86 -2.64 -0.23
C ILE A 213 -15.81 -3.76 0.15
N ASP A 214 -16.05 -4.70 -0.74
CA ASP A 214 -16.61 -5.99 -0.42
C ASP A 214 -15.48 -6.91 0.02
N PHE A 215 -15.40 -7.18 1.33
CA PHE A 215 -14.26 -7.89 1.91
C PHE A 215 -14.15 -9.34 1.42
N SER A 216 -15.26 -10.02 1.19
CA SER A 216 -15.26 -11.42 0.79
C SER A 216 -14.75 -11.62 -0.63
N SER A 217 -15.14 -10.77 -1.57
CA SER A 217 -14.70 -10.82 -2.96
C SER A 217 -13.36 -10.10 -3.17
N GLY A 218 -13.01 -9.13 -2.32
CA GLY A 218 -11.90 -8.21 -2.51
C GLY A 218 -12.19 -7.12 -3.55
N LEU A 219 -13.45 -6.95 -3.97
CA LEU A 219 -13.88 -5.85 -4.83
C LEU A 219 -13.79 -4.54 -4.08
N TYR A 220 -13.22 -3.53 -4.71
CA TYR A 220 -13.22 -2.15 -4.20
C TYR A 220 -13.56 -1.16 -5.30
N PHE A 221 -14.16 -0.04 -4.93
CA PHE A 221 -14.40 1.08 -5.84
C PHE A 221 -14.50 2.41 -5.08
N HIS A 222 -14.11 3.49 -5.75
CA HIS A 222 -14.27 4.85 -5.25
C HIS A 222 -14.35 5.86 -6.40
N PRO A 223 -14.90 7.06 -6.16
CA PRO A 223 -14.89 8.13 -7.15
C PRO A 223 -13.48 8.55 -7.54
N GLU A 224 -13.17 8.65 -8.82
CA GLU A 224 -11.89 9.08 -9.34
C GLU A 224 -12.04 9.80 -10.68
N SER A 225 -11.44 10.98 -10.82
CA SER A 225 -11.33 11.74 -12.08
C SER A 225 -12.65 11.94 -12.85
N GLY A 226 -13.77 12.11 -12.11
CA GLY A 226 -15.12 12.27 -12.68
C GLY A 226 -15.83 10.96 -13.03
N GLY A 227 -15.14 9.84 -12.91
CA GLY A 227 -15.68 8.48 -12.99
C GLY A 227 -15.43 7.72 -11.68
N PHE A 228 -15.19 6.41 -11.79
CA PHE A 228 -14.91 5.54 -10.66
C PHE A 228 -13.72 4.63 -10.97
N LEU A 229 -12.78 4.59 -10.04
CA LEU A 229 -11.74 3.58 -10.02
C LEU A 229 -12.27 2.36 -9.26
N PHE A 230 -12.01 1.17 -9.81
CA PHE A 230 -12.40 -0.09 -9.19
C PHE A 230 -11.38 -1.19 -9.49
N GLY A 231 -11.38 -2.22 -8.67
CA GLY A 231 -10.53 -3.40 -8.86
C GLY A 231 -10.96 -4.54 -7.94
N MET A 232 -10.38 -5.70 -8.20
CA MET A 232 -10.61 -6.90 -7.39
C MET A 232 -9.36 -7.78 -7.42
N GLY A 233 -8.89 -8.22 -6.26
CA GLY A 233 -7.72 -9.08 -6.14
C GLY A 233 -8.00 -10.50 -6.64
N ASN A 234 -7.23 -11.00 -7.61
CA ASN A 234 -7.27 -12.41 -7.97
C ASN A 234 -6.40 -13.21 -6.97
N ARG A 235 -7.04 -13.98 -6.11
CA ARG A 235 -6.35 -14.84 -5.11
C ARG A 235 -5.64 -16.04 -5.74
N GLN A 236 -5.94 -16.38 -7.00
CA GLN A 236 -5.30 -17.47 -7.75
C GLN A 236 -4.17 -16.98 -8.67
N GLU A 237 -3.91 -15.67 -8.69
CA GLU A 237 -2.83 -15.09 -9.49
C GLU A 237 -1.47 -15.66 -9.04
N PRO A 238 -0.68 -16.25 -9.93
CA PRO A 238 0.65 -16.74 -9.59
C PRO A 238 1.62 -15.56 -9.40
N SER A 239 2.62 -15.76 -8.53
CA SER A 239 3.72 -14.80 -8.42
C SER A 239 4.45 -14.67 -9.76
N SER A 240 4.53 -13.46 -10.29
CA SER A 240 5.18 -13.16 -11.57
C SER A 240 5.39 -11.65 -11.75
N PHE A 241 6.22 -11.27 -12.73
CA PHE A 241 6.37 -9.89 -13.21
C PHE A 241 5.49 -9.57 -14.43
N ASN A 242 4.41 -10.32 -14.64
CA ASN A 242 3.45 -10.04 -15.70
C ASN A 242 2.62 -8.80 -15.37
N LYS A 243 2.69 -7.76 -16.21
CA LYS A 243 1.90 -6.51 -16.12
C LYS A 243 0.83 -6.39 -17.22
N THR A 244 0.52 -7.46 -17.92
CA THR A 244 -0.57 -7.39 -18.90
C THR A 244 -1.93 -7.41 -18.20
N VAL A 245 -2.85 -6.58 -18.69
CA VAL A 245 -4.26 -6.63 -18.24
C VAL A 245 -4.87 -7.95 -18.75
N ASP A 246 -5.58 -8.62 -17.86
CA ASP A 246 -6.31 -9.85 -18.15
C ASP A 246 -7.77 -9.46 -18.42
N GLU A 247 -8.22 -9.64 -19.67
CA GLU A 247 -9.57 -9.26 -20.09
C GLU A 247 -10.65 -10.14 -19.45
N GLU A 248 -10.36 -11.42 -19.18
CA GLU A 248 -11.31 -12.31 -18.52
C GLU A 248 -11.49 -11.90 -17.05
N TRP A 249 -10.38 -11.57 -16.36
CA TRP A 249 -10.47 -11.04 -15.00
C TRP A 249 -11.10 -9.67 -14.93
N MET A 250 -10.90 -8.81 -15.94
CA MET A 250 -11.61 -7.54 -16.06
C MET A 250 -13.11 -7.76 -16.11
N MET A 251 -13.58 -8.67 -16.95
CA MET A 251 -15.02 -8.98 -17.04
C MET A 251 -15.57 -9.52 -15.73
N THR A 252 -14.83 -10.43 -15.07
CA THR A 252 -15.20 -10.95 -13.73
C THR A 252 -15.31 -9.80 -12.70
N THR A 253 -14.39 -8.83 -12.75
CA THR A 253 -14.42 -7.67 -11.85
C THR A 253 -15.60 -6.74 -12.15
N VAL A 254 -15.92 -6.52 -13.43
CA VAL A 254 -17.09 -5.72 -13.85
C VAL A 254 -18.40 -6.39 -13.41
N GLU A 255 -18.52 -7.71 -13.59
CA GLU A 255 -19.68 -8.47 -13.14
C GLU A 255 -19.87 -8.34 -11.61
N ALA A 256 -18.81 -8.50 -10.82
CA ALA A 256 -18.85 -8.31 -9.37
C ALA A 256 -19.22 -6.87 -8.98
N LEU A 257 -18.72 -5.88 -9.72
CA LEU A 257 -19.06 -4.46 -9.48
C LEU A 257 -20.54 -4.18 -9.74
N VAL A 258 -21.09 -4.67 -10.86
CA VAL A 258 -22.51 -4.49 -11.21
C VAL A 258 -23.41 -5.26 -10.23
N GLU A 259 -23.03 -6.46 -9.82
CA GLU A 259 -23.76 -7.24 -8.82
C GLU A 259 -23.80 -6.50 -7.47
N ARG A 260 -22.69 -5.93 -7.01
CA ARG A 260 -22.63 -5.18 -5.74
C ARG A 260 -23.24 -3.79 -5.84
N ALA A 261 -23.12 -3.11 -6.98
CA ALA A 261 -23.63 -1.76 -7.20
C ALA A 261 -24.25 -1.63 -8.61
N PRO A 262 -25.54 -1.99 -8.79
CA PRO A 262 -26.21 -2.10 -10.10
C PRO A 262 -26.20 -0.81 -10.94
N ALA A 263 -26.05 0.35 -10.31
CA ALA A 263 -25.93 1.61 -11.06
C ALA A 263 -24.75 1.63 -12.03
N PHE A 264 -23.74 0.75 -11.87
CA PHE A 264 -22.62 0.63 -12.81
C PHE A 264 -22.95 -0.13 -14.10
N GLU A 265 -24.15 -0.73 -14.24
CA GLU A 265 -24.58 -1.40 -15.48
C GLU A 265 -24.48 -0.47 -16.71
N ASP A 266 -24.72 0.82 -16.51
CA ASP A 266 -24.65 1.85 -17.56
C ASP A 266 -23.25 2.50 -17.69
N ALA A 267 -22.26 2.08 -16.91
CA ALA A 267 -20.91 2.65 -16.96
C ALA A 267 -20.05 1.93 -18.01
N ASN A 268 -19.22 2.71 -18.74
CA ASN A 268 -18.23 2.15 -19.64
C ASN A 268 -16.85 2.16 -18.98
N VAL A 269 -16.08 1.10 -19.18
CA VAL A 269 -14.67 1.07 -18.77
C VAL A 269 -13.86 1.89 -19.76
N LEU A 270 -13.18 2.94 -19.25
CA LEU A 270 -12.31 3.79 -20.04
C LEU A 270 -10.93 3.16 -20.26
N ASN A 271 -10.36 2.64 -19.18
CA ASN A 271 -8.98 2.08 -19.17
C ASN A 271 -8.81 1.09 -18.03
N GLY A 272 -7.77 0.26 -18.15
CA GLY A 272 -7.30 -0.61 -17.10
C GLY A 272 -5.78 -0.76 -17.14
N TRP A 273 -5.18 -1.01 -16.01
CA TRP A 273 -3.75 -1.26 -15.87
C TRP A 273 -3.48 -2.33 -14.83
N ALA A 274 -2.25 -2.84 -14.85
CA ALA A 274 -1.78 -3.80 -13.88
C ALA A 274 -0.58 -3.25 -13.12
N GLY A 275 -0.61 -3.41 -11.81
CA GLY A 275 0.49 -3.15 -10.89
C GLY A 275 0.88 -4.40 -10.12
N PHE A 276 1.73 -4.25 -9.11
CA PHE A 276 2.15 -5.35 -8.25
C PHE A 276 1.87 -5.03 -6.79
N TYR A 277 1.30 -6.02 -6.09
CA TYR A 277 1.52 -6.16 -4.66
C TYR A 277 2.83 -6.91 -4.44
N GLU A 278 3.64 -6.44 -3.53
CA GLU A 278 4.88 -7.03 -3.07
C GLU A 278 4.64 -7.75 -1.76
N VAL A 279 4.34 -9.04 -1.84
CA VAL A 279 3.77 -9.82 -0.74
C VAL A 279 4.87 -10.53 0.05
N THR A 280 4.77 -10.43 1.37
CA THR A 280 5.55 -11.21 2.34
C THR A 280 4.75 -12.39 2.88
N PRO A 281 5.38 -13.38 3.53
CA PRO A 281 4.67 -14.54 4.08
C PRO A 281 3.60 -14.25 5.14
N ASP A 282 3.63 -13.07 5.77
CA ASP A 282 2.71 -12.65 6.83
C ASP A 282 1.92 -11.38 6.47
N ASP A 283 1.97 -10.97 5.20
CA ASP A 283 1.33 -9.76 4.67
C ASP A 283 1.74 -8.45 5.39
N ASN A 284 2.86 -8.47 6.14
CA ASN A 284 3.41 -7.29 6.79
C ASN A 284 4.71 -6.83 6.14
N PRO A 285 5.03 -5.52 6.16
CA PRO A 285 6.28 -5.02 5.60
C PRO A 285 7.50 -5.62 6.28
N VAL A 286 8.60 -5.72 5.54
CA VAL A 286 9.91 -6.09 6.07
C VAL A 286 10.77 -4.85 6.19
N LEU A 287 11.17 -4.52 7.44
CA LEU A 287 11.81 -3.26 7.80
C LEU A 287 13.04 -3.50 8.67
N GLY A 288 14.15 -2.84 8.36
CA GLY A 288 15.34 -2.84 9.20
C GLY A 288 16.58 -3.48 8.57
N PHE A 289 17.57 -3.75 9.40
CA PHE A 289 18.83 -4.33 8.95
C PHE A 289 18.68 -5.80 8.52
N VAL A 290 19.39 -6.19 7.47
CA VAL A 290 19.28 -7.51 6.84
C VAL A 290 20.39 -8.43 7.33
N GLY A 291 20.01 -9.40 8.17
CA GLY A 291 20.88 -10.49 8.59
C GLY A 291 22.25 -10.03 9.15
N ASP A 292 23.29 -10.79 8.84
CA ASP A 292 24.67 -10.52 9.28
C ASP A 292 25.43 -9.62 8.29
N VAL A 293 24.72 -8.86 7.44
CA VAL A 293 25.35 -7.94 6.47
C VAL A 293 25.36 -6.52 7.03
N GLU A 294 26.52 -6.12 7.55
CA GLU A 294 26.70 -4.76 8.09
C GLU A 294 26.50 -3.71 7.01
N GLY A 295 25.62 -2.75 7.27
CA GLY A 295 25.31 -1.65 6.35
C GLY A 295 24.27 -1.98 5.29
N LEU A 296 23.57 -3.12 5.39
CA LEU A 296 22.42 -3.43 4.54
C LEU A 296 21.12 -3.32 5.33
N ALA A 297 20.17 -2.56 4.79
CA ALA A 297 18.82 -2.45 5.34
C ALA A 297 17.77 -2.63 4.23
N VAL A 298 16.52 -2.90 4.63
CA VAL A 298 15.38 -3.07 3.72
C VAL A 298 14.15 -2.32 4.24
N ALA A 299 13.35 -1.79 3.32
CA ALA A 299 12.00 -1.30 3.54
C ALA A 299 11.14 -1.69 2.32
N ALA A 300 10.44 -2.81 2.40
CA ALA A 300 9.68 -3.40 1.30
C ALA A 300 8.64 -4.40 1.79
N GLY A 301 7.94 -5.06 0.86
CA GLY A 301 7.01 -6.16 1.17
C GLY A 301 5.72 -5.69 1.81
N PHE A 302 5.17 -4.60 1.35
CA PHE A 302 4.01 -3.94 1.97
C PHE A 302 2.67 -4.57 1.64
N SER A 303 2.61 -5.61 0.83
CA SER A 303 1.40 -6.40 0.54
C SER A 303 0.16 -5.55 0.18
N GLY A 304 0.38 -4.46 -0.59
CA GLY A 304 -0.67 -3.55 -1.06
C GLY A 304 -0.90 -2.30 -0.21
N HIS A 305 -0.30 -2.17 0.99
CA HIS A 305 -0.52 -0.99 1.85
C HIS A 305 0.71 -0.08 2.05
N GLY A 306 1.74 -0.22 1.20
CA GLY A 306 2.97 0.56 1.31
C GLY A 306 2.78 2.06 1.12
N PHE A 307 1.94 2.46 0.18
CA PHE A 307 1.68 3.86 -0.08
C PHE A 307 1.12 4.57 1.16
N MET A 308 0.05 4.03 1.74
CA MET A 308 -0.63 4.64 2.88
C MET A 308 0.22 4.71 4.15
N GLN A 309 1.19 3.81 4.31
CA GLN A 309 2.10 3.75 5.46
C GLN A 309 3.45 4.46 5.20
N GLY A 310 3.73 4.84 3.95
CA GLY A 310 5.01 5.40 3.53
C GLY A 310 5.57 6.52 4.42
N PRO A 311 4.78 7.52 4.83
CA PRO A 311 5.24 8.58 5.75
C PRO A 311 5.79 8.06 7.07
N ALA A 312 5.06 7.16 7.74
CA ALA A 312 5.51 6.57 9.00
C ALA A 312 6.75 5.70 8.83
N ILE A 313 6.79 4.91 7.74
CA ILE A 313 7.94 4.06 7.42
C ILE A 313 9.19 4.90 7.19
N GLY A 314 9.06 6.01 6.46
CA GLY A 314 10.18 6.93 6.24
C GLY A 314 10.75 7.47 7.55
N ALA A 315 9.89 7.91 8.48
CA ALA A 315 10.27 8.37 9.80
C ALA A 315 10.95 7.26 10.63
N CYS A 316 10.30 6.09 10.75
CA CYS A 316 10.82 4.96 11.52
C CYS A 316 12.17 4.45 10.99
N MET A 317 12.31 4.35 9.66
CA MET A 317 13.57 3.91 9.06
C MET A 317 14.68 4.94 9.25
N ALA A 318 14.39 6.23 9.16
CA ALA A 318 15.38 7.27 9.45
C ALA A 318 15.86 7.20 10.91
N GLU A 319 14.95 7.07 11.87
CA GLU A 319 15.27 6.90 13.29
C GLU A 319 16.08 5.64 13.53
N LEU A 320 15.66 4.51 13.00
CA LEU A 320 16.38 3.23 13.15
C LEU A 320 17.81 3.31 12.62
N LEU A 321 18.01 3.93 11.45
CA LEU A 321 19.33 4.00 10.81
C LEU A 321 20.25 5.04 11.43
N LEU A 322 19.73 6.11 12.01
CA LEU A 322 20.50 7.20 12.62
C LEU A 322 20.68 7.02 14.12
N ASP A 323 19.64 6.60 14.82
CA ASP A 323 19.60 6.53 16.29
C ASP A 323 19.71 5.08 16.80
N GLY A 324 19.56 4.07 15.92
CA GLY A 324 19.60 2.65 16.26
C GLY A 324 18.26 2.06 16.70
N GLU A 325 17.21 2.88 16.83
CA GLU A 325 15.86 2.44 17.20
C GLU A 325 14.80 3.34 16.57
N ALA A 326 13.65 2.78 16.18
CA ALA A 326 12.49 3.54 15.74
C ALA A 326 11.68 4.00 16.96
N LYS A 327 11.42 5.30 17.06
CA LYS A 327 10.72 5.95 18.20
C LYS A 327 9.28 6.34 17.85
N THR A 328 9.04 6.66 16.58
CA THR A 328 7.72 7.07 16.07
C THR A 328 6.71 5.93 16.19
N VAL A 329 7.08 4.73 15.73
CA VAL A 329 6.31 3.49 15.94
C VAL A 329 7.31 2.37 16.17
N ASP A 330 7.02 1.48 17.12
CA ASP A 330 7.82 0.26 17.32
C ASP A 330 7.63 -0.70 16.12
N ILE A 331 8.67 -0.77 15.28
CA ILE A 331 8.73 -1.65 14.11
C ILE A 331 9.58 -2.90 14.35
N SER A 332 9.99 -3.18 15.58
CA SER A 332 10.88 -4.30 15.92
C SER A 332 10.29 -5.67 15.52
N GLY A 333 8.96 -5.80 15.52
CA GLY A 333 8.25 -6.98 15.06
C GLY A 333 8.29 -7.18 13.54
N LEU A 334 8.68 -6.16 12.77
CA LEU A 334 8.72 -6.17 11.29
C LEU A 334 10.14 -6.44 10.74
N ARG A 335 11.10 -6.75 11.61
CA ARG A 335 12.49 -7.02 11.22
C ARG A 335 12.62 -8.22 10.28
N PRO A 336 13.63 -8.25 9.38
CA PRO A 336 13.83 -9.36 8.44
C PRO A 336 14.02 -10.73 9.10
N SER A 337 14.66 -10.80 10.28
CA SER A 337 14.94 -12.06 10.98
C SER A 337 13.66 -12.79 11.45
N ARG A 338 12.52 -12.10 11.53
CA ARG A 338 11.25 -12.74 11.95
C ARG A 338 10.85 -13.94 11.09
N PHE A 339 11.23 -13.93 9.80
CA PHE A 339 10.94 -15.04 8.90
C PHE A 339 11.73 -16.31 9.26
N ALA A 340 13.00 -16.15 9.65
CA ALA A 340 13.83 -17.26 10.14
C ALA A 340 13.44 -17.70 11.55
N ASP A 341 13.05 -16.76 12.40
CA ASP A 341 12.63 -17.00 13.79
C ASP A 341 11.23 -17.65 13.88
N GLY A 342 10.43 -17.61 12.81
CA GLY A 342 9.03 -18.07 12.78
C GLY A 342 8.08 -17.17 13.59
N ASN A 343 8.46 -15.96 13.92
CA ASN A 343 7.66 -14.97 14.67
C ASN A 343 6.81 -14.13 13.71
N LEU A 344 5.83 -14.77 13.07
CA LEU A 344 4.96 -14.12 12.10
C LEU A 344 3.65 -13.67 12.77
N ALA A 345 3.27 -12.42 12.52
CA ALA A 345 1.99 -11.86 12.91
C ALA A 345 1.21 -11.55 11.61
N GLN A 346 0.19 -12.33 11.32
CA GLN A 346 -0.56 -12.18 10.07
C GLN A 346 -1.39 -10.89 10.06
N GLU A 347 -1.28 -10.08 8.98
CA GLU A 347 -2.24 -9.02 8.70
C GLU A 347 -3.43 -9.62 7.92
N HIS A 348 -4.64 -9.48 8.46
CA HIS A 348 -5.85 -10.09 7.89
C HIS A 348 -6.65 -9.12 7.01
N ASN A 349 -6.50 -7.81 7.20
CA ASN A 349 -7.26 -6.80 6.45
C ASN A 349 -6.54 -6.41 5.14
N VAL A 350 -6.11 -7.40 4.36
CA VAL A 350 -5.53 -7.23 3.03
C VAL A 350 -6.62 -7.43 1.98
N VAL A 351 -6.71 -6.50 1.02
CA VAL A 351 -7.74 -6.48 -0.05
C VAL A 351 -7.08 -6.51 -1.42
#